data_71a6c49c47db39e9a1f3a762393fbf41
#
_entry.id   71a6c49c47db39e9a1f3a762393fbf41
#
_cell.length_a   1.000
_cell.length_b   1.000
_cell.length_c   1.000
_cell.angle_alpha   90.00
_cell.angle_beta   90.00
_cell.angle_gamma   90.00
#
_symmetry.space_group_name_H-M   'P 1'
#
loop_
_entity.id
_entity.type
_entity.pdbx_description
1 polymer ?
#
loop_
_entity_poly.entity_id
_entity_poly.type
_entity_poly.pdbx_seq_one_letter_code
_entity_poly.pdbx_strand_id
1 'polypeptide(L)'
;MSSLLIEGIRIDQVLNWSPVEAVQTRNGATIVRRAVPTHEFFSLWRRSKDDLRKAGVKLAKFQERWVVTWWLEGGDTPKAEEPDQSLELPAIDTSGLLEWQIKPVQRMLAAHRAGMRGLLDASDTGVGKTYIAAGFARAAGQSIYAVCPKAVMSSWREAADHIGAHLIDAKNYEHLKKSREGVIVWGEHGWPEWKLPKDTIIVFDEAHRCRSSDMTLNAKLLVMAKRQGYQVVMISATIAESPLHLRAVGYTLGLHNGKQWWDWIKSLGCYQDQWNGWEWDQNHRTMEKLHAKIFLHRGVRVRKDSVKNFPETIISADLIDCGLKVKKVLDDLLARSIASDQRQKTTRNQP
;
A
#
# COMPACT_ATOMS: atom_id res chain seq x y z
N MET A 1 -11.66 15.24 -22.72
CA MET A 1 -11.95 16.00 -21.49
C MET A 1 -12.19 17.45 -21.87
N SER A 2 -13.45 17.89 -21.86
CA SER A 2 -13.74 19.31 -22.08
C SER A 2 -13.37 20.09 -20.81
N SER A 3 -12.26 20.80 -20.85
CA SER A 3 -11.84 21.67 -19.77
C SER A 3 -12.69 22.92 -19.79
N LEU A 4 -13.35 23.23 -18.68
CA LEU A 4 -14.11 24.47 -18.52
C LEU A 4 -13.13 25.64 -18.48
N LEU A 5 -13.22 26.53 -19.47
CA LEU A 5 -12.43 27.76 -19.59
C LEU A 5 -13.29 28.96 -19.18
N ILE A 6 -12.84 29.73 -18.21
CA ILE A 6 -13.45 31.00 -17.80
C ILE A 6 -12.35 32.05 -17.74
N GLU A 7 -12.54 33.16 -18.42
CA GLU A 7 -11.51 34.24 -18.59
C GLU A 7 -10.15 33.72 -19.09
N GLY A 8 -10.14 32.64 -19.92
CA GLY A 8 -8.90 32.04 -20.40
C GLY A 8 -8.18 31.18 -19.38
N ILE A 9 -8.76 31.00 -18.18
CA ILE A 9 -8.20 30.17 -17.12
C ILE A 9 -8.93 28.81 -17.12
N ARG A 10 -8.18 27.74 -17.18
CA ARG A 10 -8.71 26.40 -17.03
C ARG A 10 -9.02 26.14 -15.55
N ILE A 11 -10.28 25.87 -15.22
CA ILE A 11 -10.74 25.66 -13.84
C ILE A 11 -10.00 24.49 -13.18
N ASP A 12 -9.65 23.45 -13.95
CA ASP A 12 -8.88 22.32 -13.48
C ASP A 12 -7.44 22.66 -13.03
N GLN A 13 -6.89 23.79 -13.45
CA GLN A 13 -5.55 24.23 -13.05
C GLN A 13 -5.53 25.02 -11.73
N VAL A 14 -6.64 25.65 -11.38
CA VAL A 14 -6.76 26.48 -10.16
C VAL A 14 -7.49 25.75 -9.01
N LEU A 15 -7.69 24.46 -9.14
CA LEU A 15 -8.30 23.61 -8.12
C LEU A 15 -7.34 22.50 -7.69
N ASN A 16 -7.16 22.34 -6.40
CA ASN A 16 -6.52 21.15 -5.86
C ASN A 16 -7.49 19.97 -5.98
N TRP A 17 -7.22 19.08 -6.90
CA TRP A 17 -8.08 17.96 -7.21
C TRP A 17 -8.22 17.02 -6.03
N SER A 18 -9.43 16.93 -5.53
CA SER A 18 -9.94 15.72 -4.88
C SER A 18 -10.56 14.84 -5.97
N PRO A 19 -10.48 13.51 -5.87
CA PRO A 19 -11.03 12.63 -6.90
C PRO A 19 -12.52 12.83 -7.09
N VAL A 20 -12.95 12.49 -8.29
CA VAL A 20 -14.34 12.52 -8.72
C VAL A 20 -15.20 11.65 -7.82
N GLU A 21 -16.15 12.25 -7.12
CA GLU A 21 -17.25 11.52 -6.51
C GLU A 21 -18.37 11.38 -7.54
N ALA A 22 -18.67 10.16 -7.95
CA ALA A 22 -19.89 9.88 -8.68
C ALA A 22 -21.05 9.93 -7.69
N VAL A 23 -21.96 10.88 -7.84
CA VAL A 23 -23.22 10.93 -7.11
C VAL A 23 -24.31 10.48 -8.08
N GLN A 24 -24.94 9.35 -7.79
CA GLN A 24 -26.14 8.94 -8.51
C GLN A 24 -27.30 9.89 -8.17
N THR A 25 -27.84 10.58 -9.17
CA THR A 25 -29.10 11.30 -9.04
C THR A 25 -30.27 10.41 -9.47
N ARG A 26 -31.49 10.74 -9.05
CA ARG A 26 -32.71 9.94 -9.35
C ARG A 26 -33.01 9.72 -10.85
N ASN A 27 -32.36 10.47 -11.75
CA ASN A 27 -32.65 10.48 -13.17
C ASN A 27 -31.46 10.17 -14.07
N GLY A 28 -30.45 9.48 -13.57
CA GLY A 28 -29.28 9.10 -14.35
C GLY A 28 -27.97 9.42 -13.63
N ALA A 29 -26.87 8.87 -14.12
CA ALA A 29 -25.56 9.11 -13.53
C ALA A 29 -25.10 10.54 -13.83
N THR A 30 -25.08 11.41 -12.83
CA THR A 30 -24.49 12.73 -12.94
C THR A 30 -23.19 12.75 -12.19
N ILE A 31 -22.10 13.08 -12.88
CA ILE A 31 -20.77 13.15 -12.28
C ILE A 31 -20.61 14.52 -11.61
N VAL A 32 -20.47 14.52 -10.31
CA VAL A 32 -20.14 15.69 -9.53
C VAL A 32 -18.64 15.65 -9.22
N ARG A 33 -17.89 16.59 -9.74
CA ARG A 33 -16.52 16.78 -9.32
C ARG A 33 -16.47 17.70 -8.12
N ARG A 34 -15.76 17.28 -7.07
CA ARG A 34 -15.48 18.11 -5.89
C ARG A 34 -13.98 18.37 -5.83
N ALA A 35 -13.62 19.63 -5.59
CA ALA A 35 -12.24 20.03 -5.42
C ALA A 35 -12.12 21.05 -4.28
N VAL A 36 -10.95 21.08 -3.65
CA VAL A 36 -10.62 22.13 -2.67
C VAL A 36 -10.16 23.37 -3.44
N PRO A 37 -10.81 24.55 -3.24
CA PRO A 37 -10.43 25.76 -3.94
C PRO A 37 -9.06 26.27 -3.50
N THR A 38 -8.24 26.68 -4.45
CA THR A 38 -7.00 27.41 -4.19
C THR A 38 -7.28 28.90 -3.99
N HIS A 39 -6.27 29.67 -3.57
CA HIS A 39 -6.37 31.12 -3.49
C HIS A 39 -6.69 31.74 -4.87
N GLU A 40 -6.16 31.20 -5.93
CA GLU A 40 -6.41 31.62 -7.31
C GLU A 40 -7.86 31.37 -7.72
N PHE A 41 -8.45 30.24 -7.32
CA PHE A 41 -9.87 29.98 -7.54
C PHE A 41 -10.76 30.99 -6.81
N PHE A 42 -10.45 31.34 -5.56
CA PHE A 42 -11.21 32.35 -4.85
C PHE A 42 -11.12 33.75 -5.52
N SER A 43 -9.98 34.07 -6.09
CA SER A 43 -9.80 35.31 -6.88
C SER A 43 -10.65 35.28 -8.15
N LEU A 44 -10.67 34.17 -8.87
CA LEU A 44 -11.53 33.97 -10.05
C LEU A 44 -13.02 33.99 -9.66
N TRP A 45 -13.40 33.31 -8.57
CA TRP A 45 -14.77 33.31 -8.07
C TRP A 45 -15.31 34.71 -7.76
N ARG A 46 -14.50 35.58 -7.17
CA ARG A 46 -14.89 36.96 -6.89
C ARG A 46 -15.16 37.79 -8.15
N ARG A 47 -14.38 37.54 -9.21
CA ARG A 47 -14.49 38.29 -10.46
C ARG A 47 -15.58 37.76 -11.39
N SER A 48 -15.70 36.44 -11.48
CA SER A 48 -16.51 35.76 -12.51
C SER A 48 -17.54 34.82 -11.91
N LYS A 49 -18.10 35.20 -10.76
CA LYS A 49 -19.05 34.38 -10.01
C LYS A 49 -20.28 33.95 -10.81
N ASP A 50 -20.83 34.86 -11.59
CA ASP A 50 -22.06 34.60 -12.36
C ASP A 50 -21.78 33.66 -13.54
N ASP A 51 -20.63 33.79 -14.18
CA ASP A 51 -20.23 32.92 -15.29
C ASP A 51 -19.87 31.51 -14.78
N LEU A 52 -19.20 31.42 -13.63
CA LEU A 52 -18.95 30.15 -12.95
C LEU A 52 -20.25 29.45 -12.56
N ARG A 53 -21.23 30.20 -12.04
CA ARG A 53 -22.56 29.66 -11.69
C ARG A 53 -23.33 29.20 -12.92
N LYS A 54 -23.34 29.98 -14.02
CA LYS A 54 -23.96 29.58 -15.28
C LYS A 54 -23.33 28.32 -15.85
N ALA A 55 -22.03 28.14 -15.66
CA ALA A 55 -21.29 26.93 -16.02
C ALA A 55 -21.48 25.75 -15.02
N GLY A 56 -22.42 25.88 -14.08
CA GLY A 56 -22.74 24.82 -13.14
C GLY A 56 -21.75 24.65 -11.96
N VAL A 57 -20.79 25.58 -11.81
CA VAL A 57 -19.83 25.56 -10.70
C VAL A 57 -20.49 26.10 -9.43
N LYS A 58 -20.44 25.38 -8.35
CA LYS A 58 -20.94 25.78 -7.03
C LYS A 58 -19.80 25.80 -6.01
N LEU A 59 -19.76 26.82 -5.20
CA LEU A 59 -18.87 26.94 -4.04
C LEU A 59 -19.73 26.85 -2.77
N ALA A 60 -19.45 25.87 -1.92
CA ALA A 60 -20.19 25.66 -0.67
C ALA A 60 -19.24 25.26 0.46
N LYS A 61 -19.64 25.51 1.70
CA LYS A 61 -18.98 24.93 2.87
C LYS A 61 -19.52 23.51 3.11
N PHE A 62 -18.63 22.55 3.21
CA PHE A 62 -18.95 21.18 3.60
C PHE A 62 -18.01 20.79 4.73
N GLN A 63 -18.54 20.40 5.89
CA GLN A 63 -17.75 20.08 7.10
C GLN A 63 -16.67 21.14 7.40
N GLU A 64 -17.09 22.40 7.47
CA GLU A 64 -16.26 23.58 7.72
C GLU A 64 -15.20 23.94 6.66
N ARG A 65 -15.08 23.18 5.58
CA ARG A 65 -14.17 23.45 4.46
C ARG A 65 -14.91 23.97 3.25
N TRP A 66 -14.28 24.88 2.51
CA TRP A 66 -14.80 25.29 1.21
C TRP A 66 -14.58 24.19 0.19
N VAL A 67 -15.63 23.84 -0.55
CA VAL A 67 -15.62 22.84 -1.61
C VAL A 67 -16.23 23.41 -2.86
N VAL A 68 -15.56 23.23 -3.98
CA VAL A 68 -16.07 23.55 -5.31
C VAL A 68 -16.72 22.31 -5.90
N THR A 69 -17.93 22.45 -6.38
CA THR A 69 -18.68 21.37 -7.05
C THR A 69 -19.11 21.87 -8.41
N TRP A 70 -19.01 21.06 -9.45
CA TRP A 70 -19.61 21.34 -10.74
C TRP A 70 -20.18 20.09 -11.39
N TRP A 71 -21.18 20.32 -12.23
CA TRP A 71 -21.91 19.27 -12.92
C TRP A 71 -21.35 19.13 -14.33
N LEU A 72 -21.12 17.91 -14.77
CA LEU A 72 -20.83 17.57 -16.15
C LEU A 72 -22.08 16.92 -16.75
N GLU A 73 -22.80 17.63 -17.60
CA GLU A 73 -23.86 17.03 -18.38
C GLU A 73 -23.24 16.10 -19.45
N GLY A 74 -23.71 14.86 -19.51
CA GLY A 74 -23.49 13.97 -20.64
C GLY A 74 -22.09 13.36 -20.78
N GLY A 75 -21.32 13.29 -19.72
CA GLY A 75 -20.06 12.56 -19.73
C GLY A 75 -20.28 11.13 -19.22
N ASP A 76 -19.81 10.13 -19.99
CA ASP A 76 -19.63 8.79 -19.48
C ASP A 76 -19.00 8.86 -18.10
N THR A 77 -19.61 8.19 -17.13
CA THR A 77 -18.98 7.93 -15.84
C THR A 77 -17.56 7.49 -16.15
N PRO A 78 -16.49 8.13 -15.62
CA PRO A 78 -15.25 7.41 -15.56
C PRO A 78 -15.59 6.20 -14.69
N LYS A 79 -15.83 5.06 -15.31
CA LYS A 79 -15.69 3.78 -14.64
C LYS A 79 -14.43 3.95 -13.80
N ALA A 80 -14.49 3.64 -12.50
CA ALA A 80 -13.26 3.43 -11.73
C ALA A 80 -12.35 2.73 -12.70
N GLU A 81 -11.24 3.38 -13.11
CA GLU A 81 -10.39 2.86 -14.17
C GLU A 81 -10.14 1.41 -13.81
N GLU A 82 -10.89 0.53 -14.45
CA GLU A 82 -10.52 -0.88 -14.45
C GLU A 82 -9.09 -0.83 -14.93
N PRO A 83 -8.14 -1.46 -14.21
CA PRO A 83 -6.72 -1.36 -14.51
C PRO A 83 -6.61 -1.62 -16.00
N ASP A 84 -6.05 -0.63 -16.70
CA ASP A 84 -6.00 -0.54 -18.15
C ASP A 84 -5.86 -1.93 -18.77
N GLN A 85 -6.97 -2.47 -19.29
CA GLN A 85 -7.03 -3.80 -19.89
C GLN A 85 -6.28 -3.81 -21.23
N SER A 86 -5.80 -2.64 -21.69
CA SER A 86 -5.05 -2.48 -22.94
C SER A 86 -3.55 -2.81 -22.82
N LEU A 87 -2.99 -2.99 -21.62
CA LEU A 87 -1.64 -3.51 -21.48
C LEU A 87 -1.64 -4.97 -21.89
N GLU A 88 -1.13 -5.27 -23.08
CA GLU A 88 -0.79 -6.63 -23.47
C GLU A 88 0.11 -7.23 -22.40
N LEU A 89 -0.44 -8.20 -21.67
CA LEU A 89 0.34 -8.88 -20.64
C LEU A 89 1.43 -9.72 -21.33
N PRO A 90 2.69 -9.61 -20.89
CA PRO A 90 3.78 -10.34 -21.51
C PRO A 90 3.56 -11.86 -21.40
N ALA A 91 3.88 -12.58 -22.44
CA ALA A 91 3.94 -14.03 -22.36
C ALA A 91 5.02 -14.46 -21.36
N ILE A 92 4.74 -15.48 -20.58
CA ILE A 92 5.64 -16.05 -19.58
C ILE A 92 5.61 -17.58 -19.68
N ASP A 93 6.65 -18.22 -19.18
CA ASP A 93 6.60 -19.66 -18.89
C ASP A 93 5.69 -19.87 -17.66
N THR A 94 4.64 -20.67 -17.84
CA THR A 94 3.64 -20.96 -16.81
C THR A 94 3.90 -22.24 -16.04
N SER A 95 4.99 -22.97 -16.34
CA SER A 95 5.34 -24.22 -15.68
C SER A 95 5.44 -24.03 -14.15
N GLY A 96 4.80 -24.89 -13.40
CA GLY A 96 4.76 -24.82 -11.93
C GLY A 96 3.85 -23.75 -11.33
N LEU A 97 3.19 -22.91 -12.15
CA LEU A 97 2.23 -21.91 -11.69
C LEU A 97 0.80 -22.42 -11.80
N LEU A 98 0.00 -22.11 -10.80
CA LEU A 98 -1.44 -22.33 -10.84
C LEU A 98 -2.10 -21.21 -11.68
N GLU A 99 -3.24 -21.50 -12.26
CA GLU A 99 -3.95 -20.60 -13.18
C GLU A 99 -4.09 -19.16 -12.63
N TRP A 100 -4.48 -19.04 -11.37
CA TRP A 100 -4.67 -17.74 -10.72
C TRP A 100 -3.38 -16.99 -10.38
N GLN A 101 -2.22 -17.64 -10.49
CA GLN A 101 -0.90 -17.05 -10.26
C GLN A 101 -0.31 -16.44 -11.54
N ILE A 102 -0.78 -16.87 -12.72
CA ILE A 102 -0.25 -16.45 -14.01
C ILE A 102 -0.42 -14.94 -14.23
N LYS A 103 -1.64 -14.44 -14.14
CA LYS A 103 -1.94 -13.01 -14.34
C LYS A 103 -1.20 -12.07 -13.39
N PRO A 104 -1.10 -12.35 -12.08
CA PRO A 104 -0.23 -11.60 -11.17
C PRO A 104 1.24 -11.54 -11.63
N VAL A 105 1.83 -12.67 -12.03
CA VAL A 105 3.21 -12.72 -12.54
C VAL A 105 3.37 -11.85 -13.79
N GLN A 106 2.47 -11.96 -14.75
CA GLN A 106 2.49 -11.16 -15.96
C GLN A 106 2.40 -9.66 -15.67
N ARG A 107 1.51 -9.25 -14.75
CA ARG A 107 1.38 -7.84 -14.33
C ARG A 107 2.64 -7.32 -13.64
N MET A 108 3.25 -8.11 -12.76
CA MET A 108 4.51 -7.74 -12.12
C MET A 108 5.63 -7.60 -13.15
N LEU A 109 5.69 -8.50 -14.15
CA LEU A 109 6.67 -8.42 -15.23
C LEU A 109 6.45 -7.19 -16.12
N ALA A 110 5.22 -6.86 -16.45
CA ALA A 110 4.88 -5.65 -17.20
C ALA A 110 5.29 -4.38 -16.46
N ALA A 111 5.00 -4.30 -15.16
CA ALA A 111 5.42 -3.19 -14.30
C ALA A 111 6.95 -3.08 -14.19
N HIS A 112 7.64 -4.20 -14.04
CA HIS A 112 9.12 -4.25 -14.04
C HIS A 112 9.70 -3.72 -15.35
N ARG A 113 9.20 -4.19 -16.51
CA ARG A 113 9.61 -3.73 -17.85
C ARG A 113 9.35 -2.23 -18.06
N ALA A 114 8.28 -1.71 -17.45
CA ALA A 114 8.00 -0.27 -17.40
C ALA A 114 8.90 0.51 -16.42
N GLY A 115 9.93 -0.12 -15.83
CA GLY A 115 10.91 0.53 -14.94
C GLY A 115 10.47 0.69 -13.49
N MET A 116 9.37 0.06 -13.09
CA MET A 116 8.89 0.14 -11.70
C MET A 116 9.72 -0.76 -10.80
N ARG A 117 10.51 -0.16 -9.90
CA ARG A 117 11.44 -0.86 -9.00
C ARG A 117 10.83 -1.34 -7.69
N GLY A 118 9.61 -0.93 -7.35
CA GLY A 118 8.90 -1.37 -6.15
C GLY A 118 7.55 -1.97 -6.53
N LEU A 119 7.33 -3.24 -6.20
CA LEU A 119 6.10 -3.98 -6.49
C LEU A 119 5.50 -4.55 -5.19
N LEU A 120 4.20 -4.75 -5.17
CA LEU A 120 3.46 -5.30 -4.04
C LEU A 120 2.59 -6.48 -4.48
N ASP A 121 2.73 -7.61 -3.81
CA ASP A 121 1.73 -8.69 -3.83
C ASP A 121 0.93 -8.66 -2.54
N ALA A 122 -0.31 -8.17 -2.61
CA ALA A 122 -1.24 -8.11 -1.50
C ALA A 122 -2.33 -9.19 -1.59
N SER A 123 -2.02 -10.30 -2.22
CA SER A 123 -2.92 -11.44 -2.34
C SER A 123 -3.24 -12.06 -0.98
N ASP A 124 -4.38 -12.71 -0.87
CA ASP A 124 -4.83 -13.36 0.36
C ASP A 124 -3.85 -14.46 0.81
N THR A 125 -3.92 -14.82 2.08
CA THR A 125 -3.08 -15.91 2.64
C THR A 125 -3.44 -17.23 1.99
N GLY A 126 -2.44 -18.04 1.61
CA GLY A 126 -2.65 -19.37 1.04
C GLY A 126 -2.77 -19.45 -0.48
N VAL A 127 -2.86 -18.31 -1.20
CA VAL A 127 -2.92 -18.30 -2.69
C VAL A 127 -1.57 -18.59 -3.36
N GLY A 128 -0.49 -18.71 -2.59
CA GLY A 128 0.84 -19.03 -3.10
C GLY A 128 1.65 -17.80 -3.54
N LYS A 129 1.66 -16.73 -2.75
CA LYS A 129 2.44 -15.50 -3.01
C LYS A 129 3.92 -15.77 -3.25
N THR A 130 4.50 -16.74 -2.53
CA THR A 130 5.90 -17.17 -2.73
C THR A 130 6.14 -17.68 -4.14
N TYR A 131 5.21 -18.48 -4.68
CA TYR A 131 5.26 -19.00 -6.04
C TYR A 131 5.05 -17.87 -7.09
N ILE A 132 4.18 -16.91 -6.80
CA ILE A 132 4.00 -15.71 -7.65
C ILE A 132 5.33 -14.94 -7.76
N ALA A 133 6.00 -14.67 -6.62
CA ALA A 133 7.27 -13.97 -6.62
C ALA A 133 8.40 -14.76 -7.30
N ALA A 134 8.45 -16.08 -7.10
CA ALA A 134 9.39 -16.97 -7.79
C ALA A 134 9.14 -16.99 -9.31
N GLY A 135 7.87 -17.11 -9.73
CA GLY A 135 7.48 -17.04 -11.12
C GLY A 135 7.83 -15.70 -11.80
N PHE A 136 7.64 -14.59 -11.05
CA PHE A 136 8.04 -13.28 -11.53
C PHE A 136 9.56 -13.19 -11.71
N ALA A 137 10.35 -13.67 -10.76
CA ALA A 137 11.82 -13.65 -10.86
C ALA A 137 12.33 -14.48 -12.03
N ARG A 138 11.80 -15.70 -12.25
CA ARG A 138 12.09 -16.52 -13.43
C ARG A 138 11.75 -15.78 -14.71
N ALA A 139 10.56 -15.20 -14.79
CA ALA A 139 10.12 -14.47 -15.98
C ALA A 139 10.93 -13.19 -16.25
N ALA A 140 11.48 -12.57 -15.21
CA ALA A 140 12.40 -11.43 -15.32
C ALA A 140 13.86 -11.82 -15.59
N GLY A 141 14.20 -13.12 -15.52
CA GLY A 141 15.57 -13.60 -15.66
C GLY A 141 16.51 -13.12 -14.53
N GLN A 142 15.97 -12.93 -13.32
CA GLN A 142 16.70 -12.38 -12.19
C GLN A 142 16.74 -13.37 -11.01
N SER A 143 17.78 -13.26 -10.20
CA SER A 143 17.93 -14.05 -8.97
C SER A 143 17.09 -13.46 -7.84
N ILE A 144 16.71 -14.29 -6.87
CA ILE A 144 15.95 -13.90 -5.69
C ILE A 144 16.85 -13.87 -4.46
N TYR A 145 16.70 -12.84 -3.63
CA TYR A 145 17.10 -12.85 -2.24
C TYR A 145 15.89 -12.59 -1.37
N ALA A 146 15.48 -13.56 -0.55
CA ALA A 146 14.25 -13.47 0.25
C ALA A 146 14.54 -13.04 1.69
N VAL A 147 13.90 -11.95 2.13
CA VAL A 147 13.83 -11.52 3.53
C VAL A 147 12.48 -11.93 4.07
N CYS A 148 12.44 -12.91 4.97
CA CYS A 148 11.20 -13.56 5.37
C CYS A 148 11.20 -13.95 6.85
N PRO A 149 10.05 -14.33 7.44
CA PRO A 149 10.01 -14.97 8.75
C PRO A 149 10.79 -16.29 8.77
N LYS A 150 11.40 -16.62 9.91
CA LYS A 150 12.21 -17.85 10.05
C LYS A 150 11.44 -19.12 9.65
N ALA A 151 10.16 -19.17 9.99
CA ALA A 151 9.31 -20.35 9.76
C ALA A 151 9.08 -20.67 8.27
N VAL A 152 9.22 -19.69 7.36
CA VAL A 152 8.93 -19.86 5.92
C VAL A 152 10.19 -19.89 5.04
N MET A 153 11.38 -19.96 5.64
CA MET A 153 12.64 -20.03 4.88
C MET A 153 12.76 -21.30 4.03
N SER A 154 12.27 -22.44 4.51
CA SER A 154 12.20 -23.70 3.75
C SER A 154 11.25 -23.56 2.57
N SER A 155 10.07 -23.00 2.80
CA SER A 155 9.06 -22.79 1.75
C SER A 155 9.57 -21.93 0.60
N TRP A 156 10.49 -20.97 0.86
CA TRP A 156 11.14 -20.20 -0.21
C TRP A 156 12.05 -21.06 -1.09
N ARG A 157 12.79 -22.02 -0.50
CA ARG A 157 13.64 -22.95 -1.27
C ARG A 157 12.77 -23.89 -2.09
N GLU A 158 11.75 -24.48 -1.48
CA GLU A 158 10.79 -25.37 -2.14
C GLU A 158 10.08 -24.67 -3.32
N ALA A 159 9.62 -23.45 -3.12
CA ALA A 159 8.96 -22.68 -4.19
C ALA A 159 9.91 -22.29 -5.31
N ALA A 160 11.14 -21.90 -4.99
CA ALA A 160 12.14 -21.56 -5.99
C ALA A 160 12.52 -22.78 -6.83
N ASP A 161 12.77 -23.94 -6.20
CA ASP A 161 13.07 -25.19 -6.88
C ASP A 161 11.90 -25.66 -7.75
N HIS A 162 10.67 -25.60 -7.24
CA HIS A 162 9.47 -26.02 -7.97
C HIS A 162 9.23 -25.16 -9.22
N ILE A 163 9.46 -23.85 -9.12
CA ILE A 163 9.29 -22.90 -10.23
C ILE A 163 10.51 -22.90 -11.16
N GLY A 164 11.67 -23.37 -10.72
CA GLY A 164 12.93 -23.23 -11.44
C GLY A 164 13.49 -21.80 -11.41
N ALA A 165 13.25 -21.07 -10.31
CA ALA A 165 13.80 -19.75 -10.08
C ALA A 165 15.12 -19.84 -9.29
N HIS A 166 16.11 -19.00 -9.61
CA HIS A 166 17.37 -18.99 -8.87
C HIS A 166 17.24 -18.22 -7.56
N LEU A 167 17.29 -18.93 -6.43
CA LEU A 167 17.28 -18.36 -5.08
C LEU A 167 18.73 -18.27 -4.56
N ILE A 168 19.25 -17.07 -4.38
CA ILE A 168 20.56 -16.84 -3.76
C ILE A 168 20.53 -17.32 -2.31
N ASP A 169 19.57 -16.84 -1.52
CA ASP A 169 19.33 -17.27 -0.15
C ASP A 169 17.99 -16.73 0.38
N ALA A 170 17.52 -17.32 1.50
CA ALA A 170 16.42 -16.85 2.29
C ALA A 170 16.90 -16.61 3.73
N LYS A 171 16.74 -15.38 4.23
CA LYS A 171 17.16 -14.98 5.59
C LYS A 171 16.04 -14.30 6.35
N ASN A 172 16.04 -14.50 7.65
CA ASN A 172 15.05 -13.82 8.49
C ASN A 172 15.51 -12.38 8.84
N TYR A 173 14.54 -11.53 9.11
CA TYR A 173 14.73 -10.12 9.46
C TYR A 173 15.71 -9.93 10.63
N GLU A 174 15.62 -10.79 11.67
CA GLU A 174 16.46 -10.67 12.87
C GLU A 174 17.91 -10.98 12.59
N HIS A 175 18.17 -11.94 11.69
CA HIS A 175 19.54 -12.25 11.26
C HIS A 175 20.17 -11.06 10.53
N LEU A 176 19.43 -10.45 9.60
CA LEU A 176 19.94 -9.32 8.81
C LEU A 176 20.21 -8.08 9.68
N LYS A 177 19.40 -7.84 10.71
CA LYS A 177 19.63 -6.73 11.66
C LYS A 177 20.92 -6.89 12.48
N LYS A 178 21.33 -8.11 12.75
CA LYS A 178 22.51 -8.44 13.57
C LYS A 178 23.77 -8.69 12.72
N SER A 179 23.61 -8.99 11.43
CA SER A 179 24.74 -9.28 10.54
C SER A 179 25.57 -8.03 10.32
N ARG A 180 26.87 -8.15 10.51
CA ARG A 180 27.86 -7.09 10.23
C ARG A 180 28.70 -7.40 9.01
N GLU A 181 28.59 -8.59 8.48
CA GLU A 181 29.34 -9.12 7.33
C GLU A 181 28.40 -9.86 6.38
N GLY A 182 28.77 -9.95 5.12
CA GLY A 182 28.03 -10.68 4.10
C GLY A 182 27.18 -9.78 3.22
N VAL A 183 25.92 -10.16 2.97
CA VAL A 183 25.03 -9.48 2.02
C VAL A 183 24.55 -8.09 2.47
N ILE A 184 24.73 -7.76 3.75
CA ILE A 184 24.42 -6.44 4.31
C ILE A 184 25.59 -5.96 5.16
N VAL A 185 25.98 -4.71 4.93
CA VAL A 185 26.92 -3.97 5.77
C VAL A 185 26.17 -2.79 6.39
N TRP A 186 26.23 -2.68 7.72
CA TRP A 186 25.65 -1.55 8.44
C TRP A 186 26.70 -0.44 8.59
N GLY A 187 26.40 0.72 8.00
CA GLY A 187 27.25 1.91 8.11
C GLY A 187 27.14 2.59 9.50
N GLU A 188 28.06 3.53 9.75
CA GLU A 188 28.20 4.25 11.04
C GLU A 188 26.90 4.96 11.48
N HIS A 189 26.10 5.43 10.55
CA HIS A 189 24.81 6.10 10.84
C HIS A 189 23.63 5.13 10.93
N GLY A 190 23.88 3.81 11.03
CA GLY A 190 22.84 2.78 11.15
C GLY A 190 21.95 2.67 9.91
N TRP A 191 22.48 2.93 8.71
CA TRP A 191 21.87 2.61 7.43
C TRP A 191 22.53 1.38 6.82
N PRO A 192 21.74 0.42 6.31
CA PRO A 192 22.29 -0.78 5.68
C PRO A 192 22.73 -0.49 4.25
N GLU A 193 23.75 -1.20 3.80
CA GLU A 193 24.13 -1.30 2.40
C GLU A 193 24.02 -2.75 1.94
N TRP A 194 23.24 -2.99 0.89
CA TRP A 194 23.09 -4.29 0.27
C TRP A 194 24.29 -4.59 -0.65
N LYS A 195 24.90 -5.75 -0.50
CA LYS A 195 26.06 -6.24 -1.27
C LYS A 195 25.68 -7.44 -2.16
N LEU A 196 24.53 -7.36 -2.79
CA LEU A 196 24.04 -8.38 -3.72
C LEU A 196 24.35 -7.99 -5.17
N PRO A 197 24.40 -8.95 -6.10
CA PRO A 197 24.44 -8.66 -7.53
C PRO A 197 23.30 -7.73 -7.94
N LYS A 198 23.50 -6.84 -8.92
CA LYS A 198 22.52 -5.81 -9.28
C LYS A 198 21.28 -6.36 -10.00
N ASP A 199 21.37 -7.54 -10.55
CA ASP A 199 20.28 -8.30 -11.14
C ASP A 199 19.44 -9.10 -10.11
N THR A 200 19.60 -8.80 -8.83
CA THR A 200 18.84 -9.46 -7.76
C THR A 200 17.52 -8.76 -7.49
N ILE A 201 16.46 -9.53 -7.41
CA ILE A 201 15.19 -9.14 -6.82
C ILE A 201 15.25 -9.38 -5.32
N ILE A 202 15.09 -8.34 -4.52
CA ILE A 202 14.99 -8.46 -3.07
C ILE A 202 13.53 -8.55 -2.69
N VAL A 203 13.12 -9.69 -2.19
CA VAL A 203 11.74 -9.94 -1.75
C VAL A 203 11.64 -9.73 -0.25
N PHE A 204 10.69 -8.90 0.18
CA PHE A 204 10.32 -8.72 1.58
C PHE A 204 9.00 -9.43 1.86
N ASP A 205 9.09 -10.64 2.38
CA ASP A 205 7.93 -11.43 2.78
C ASP A 205 7.43 -10.99 4.16
N GLU A 206 6.12 -10.95 4.35
CA GLU A 206 5.47 -10.28 5.48
C GLU A 206 5.94 -8.83 5.63
N ALA A 207 5.92 -8.08 4.53
CA ALA A 207 6.43 -6.72 4.42
C ALA A 207 5.73 -5.73 5.37
N HIS A 208 4.61 -6.09 5.99
CA HIS A 208 4.02 -5.34 7.10
C HIS A 208 5.00 -5.13 8.27
N ARG A 209 6.04 -5.97 8.40
CA ARG A 209 7.14 -5.80 9.37
C ARG A 209 8.02 -4.57 9.09
N CYS A 210 7.91 -4.00 7.88
CA CYS A 210 8.58 -2.76 7.49
C CYS A 210 7.66 -1.53 7.61
N ARG A 211 6.39 -1.72 7.99
CA ARG A 211 5.44 -0.64 8.21
C ARG A 211 5.79 0.14 9.46
N SER A 212 5.85 1.46 9.37
CA SER A 212 6.10 2.32 10.52
C SER A 212 5.94 3.78 10.12
N SER A 213 5.56 4.65 11.06
CA SER A 213 5.73 6.10 10.96
C SER A 213 7.19 6.51 11.12
N ASP A 214 8.01 5.67 11.77
CA ASP A 214 9.43 5.87 11.99
C ASP A 214 10.30 5.00 11.06
N MET A 215 11.61 5.31 10.98
CA MET A 215 12.57 4.50 10.22
C MET A 215 13.16 3.38 11.07
N THR A 216 12.37 2.33 11.34
CA THR A 216 12.86 1.11 11.99
C THR A 216 13.96 0.43 11.18
N LEU A 217 14.71 -0.50 11.77
CA LEU A 217 15.75 -1.25 11.05
C LEU A 217 15.19 -2.01 9.83
N ASN A 218 14.00 -2.61 9.95
CA ASN A 218 13.35 -3.27 8.82
C ASN A 218 12.98 -2.27 7.72
N ALA A 219 12.45 -1.09 8.10
CA ALA A 219 12.13 -0.02 7.17
C ALA A 219 13.39 0.49 6.42
N LYS A 220 14.52 0.60 7.13
CA LYS A 220 15.81 0.99 6.53
C LYS A 220 16.28 -0.05 5.51
N LEU A 221 16.17 -1.35 5.80
CA LEU A 221 16.51 -2.42 4.85
C LEU A 221 15.72 -2.27 3.55
N LEU A 222 14.40 -2.09 3.65
CA LEU A 222 13.51 -1.91 2.52
C LEU A 222 13.84 -0.66 1.70
N VAL A 223 14.00 0.49 2.37
CA VAL A 223 14.29 1.77 1.71
C VAL A 223 15.65 1.72 0.99
N MET A 224 16.67 1.11 1.60
CA MET A 224 17.99 1.03 1.00
C MET A 224 18.05 0.09 -0.19
N ALA A 225 17.32 -1.03 -0.18
CA ALA A 225 17.17 -1.88 -1.36
C ALA A 225 16.66 -1.06 -2.56
N LYS A 226 15.63 -0.26 -2.37
CA LYS A 226 15.10 0.65 -3.40
C LYS A 226 16.11 1.73 -3.80
N ARG A 227 16.77 2.41 -2.83
CA ARG A 227 17.75 3.48 -3.10
C ARG A 227 18.95 2.98 -3.90
N GLN A 228 19.40 1.77 -3.64
CA GLN A 228 20.50 1.14 -4.36
C GLN A 228 20.11 0.60 -5.74
N GLY A 229 18.84 0.77 -6.16
CA GLY A 229 18.35 0.43 -7.49
C GLY A 229 17.97 -1.03 -7.68
N TYR A 230 17.88 -1.82 -6.61
CA TYR A 230 17.37 -3.19 -6.71
C TYR A 230 15.89 -3.22 -7.10
N GLN A 231 15.49 -4.27 -7.79
CA GLN A 231 14.07 -4.61 -7.89
C GLN A 231 13.60 -5.11 -6.54
N VAL A 232 12.53 -4.50 -6.02
CA VAL A 232 11.97 -4.85 -4.71
C VAL A 232 10.56 -5.39 -4.90
N VAL A 233 10.29 -6.54 -4.31
CA VAL A 233 8.95 -7.12 -4.21
C VAL A 233 8.56 -7.19 -2.74
N MET A 234 7.43 -6.61 -2.40
CA MET A 234 6.83 -6.69 -1.07
C MET A 234 5.67 -7.67 -1.10
N ILE A 235 5.64 -8.58 -0.16
CA ILE A 235 4.57 -9.58 -0.01
C ILE A 235 3.90 -9.37 1.34
N SER A 236 2.61 -9.05 1.36
CA SER A 236 1.81 -9.00 2.59
C SER A 236 0.33 -8.89 2.28
N ALA A 237 -0.51 -9.69 2.91
CA ALA A 237 -1.97 -9.55 2.81
C ALA A 237 -2.48 -8.24 3.45
N THR A 238 -1.75 -7.70 4.45
CA THR A 238 -2.12 -6.53 5.25
C THR A 238 -0.97 -5.53 5.33
N ILE A 239 -0.71 -4.80 4.25
CA ILE A 239 0.49 -3.95 4.16
C ILE A 239 0.39 -2.67 5.00
N ALA A 240 -0.79 -2.05 5.08
CA ALA A 240 -1.02 -0.83 5.82
C ALA A 240 -2.49 -0.68 6.22
N GLU A 241 -2.73 -0.15 7.42
CA GLU A 241 -4.06 0.17 7.97
C GLU A 241 -4.30 1.69 8.00
N SER A 242 -3.23 2.46 7.90
CA SER A 242 -3.28 3.92 7.83
C SER A 242 -2.16 4.46 6.95
N PRO A 243 -2.26 5.72 6.46
CA PRO A 243 -1.18 6.37 5.73
C PRO A 243 0.13 6.45 6.53
N LEU A 244 0.06 6.51 7.86
CA LEU A 244 1.23 6.57 8.75
C LEU A 244 2.14 5.34 8.61
N HIS A 245 1.59 4.19 8.23
CA HIS A 245 2.35 2.97 8.01
C HIS A 245 3.15 2.96 6.70
N LEU A 246 2.93 3.93 5.81
CA LEU A 246 3.46 3.93 4.44
C LEU A 246 4.81 4.64 4.27
N ARG A 247 5.53 5.00 5.34
CA ARG A 247 6.79 5.74 5.20
C ARG A 247 7.82 5.00 4.33
N ALA A 248 8.15 3.77 4.68
CA ALA A 248 9.09 2.95 3.92
C ALA A 248 8.42 2.27 2.72
N VAL A 249 7.25 1.68 2.94
CA VAL A 249 6.47 0.97 1.92
C VAL A 249 6.04 1.91 0.79
N GLY A 250 5.44 3.05 1.13
CA GLY A 250 5.00 4.05 0.15
C GLY A 250 6.15 4.66 -0.64
N TYR A 251 7.30 4.92 0.02
CA TYR A 251 8.53 5.31 -0.67
C TYR A 251 8.97 4.25 -1.68
N THR A 252 8.99 2.98 -1.27
CA THR A 252 9.38 1.87 -2.14
C THR A 252 8.45 1.73 -3.32
N LEU A 253 7.14 1.88 -3.12
CA LEU A 253 6.14 1.92 -4.19
C LEU A 253 6.15 3.23 -5.01
N GLY A 254 6.95 4.24 -4.63
CA GLY A 254 7.01 5.52 -5.32
C GLY A 254 5.74 6.35 -5.17
N LEU A 255 5.02 6.20 -4.06
CA LEU A 255 3.87 7.04 -3.72
C LEU A 255 4.30 8.43 -3.24
N HIS A 256 5.51 8.52 -2.68
CA HIS A 256 6.18 9.75 -2.27
C HIS A 256 7.70 9.63 -2.45
N ASN A 257 8.40 10.76 -2.46
CA ASN A 257 9.86 10.82 -2.67
C ASN A 257 10.70 10.73 -1.39
N GLY A 258 10.07 10.61 -0.23
CA GLY A 258 10.70 10.53 1.09
C GLY A 258 11.12 11.87 1.70
N LYS A 259 11.40 12.92 0.90
CA LYS A 259 11.80 14.24 1.40
C LYS A 259 10.63 15.03 2.00
N GLN A 260 9.45 14.89 1.42
CA GLN A 260 8.22 15.57 1.83
C GLN A 260 7.25 14.60 2.51
N TRP A 261 7.76 13.69 3.31
CA TRP A 261 6.94 12.67 3.98
C TRP A 261 5.81 13.29 4.81
N TRP A 262 6.13 14.29 5.63
CA TRP A 262 5.17 14.92 6.54
C TRP A 262 4.07 15.69 5.80
N ASP A 263 4.42 16.39 4.73
CA ASP A 263 3.44 17.10 3.89
C ASP A 263 2.56 16.09 3.14
N TRP A 264 3.15 15.00 2.69
CA TRP A 264 2.41 13.94 2.01
C TRP A 264 1.37 13.29 2.92
N ILE A 265 1.71 12.92 4.16
CA ILE A 265 0.73 12.33 5.08
C ILE A 265 -0.32 13.34 5.55
N LYS A 266 0.04 14.62 5.72
CA LYS A 266 -0.94 15.69 5.99
C LYS A 266 -1.97 15.80 4.87
N SER A 267 -1.54 15.69 3.61
CA SER A 267 -2.45 15.69 2.46
C SER A 267 -3.41 14.49 2.43
N LEU A 268 -3.11 13.45 3.21
CA LEU A 268 -3.91 12.24 3.37
C LEU A 268 -4.78 12.24 4.64
N GLY A 269 -4.88 13.38 5.34
CA GLY A 269 -5.68 13.53 6.55
C GLY A 269 -4.98 13.11 7.84
N CYS A 270 -3.63 13.00 7.83
CA CYS A 270 -2.89 12.83 9.07
C CYS A 270 -2.60 14.20 9.71
N TYR A 271 -2.69 14.26 11.02
CA TYR A 271 -2.47 15.47 11.82
C TYR A 271 -1.69 15.15 13.09
N GLN A 272 -1.15 16.19 13.71
CA GLN A 272 -0.56 16.06 15.03
C GLN A 272 -1.60 16.37 16.09
N ASP A 273 -1.67 15.53 17.11
CA ASP A 273 -2.47 15.76 18.31
C ASP A 273 -1.80 16.82 19.22
N GLN A 274 -2.47 17.17 20.32
CA GLN A 274 -1.95 18.13 21.33
C GLN A 274 -0.67 17.67 22.02
N TRP A 275 -0.30 16.40 21.91
CA TRP A 275 0.89 15.78 22.50
C TRP A 275 2.00 15.54 21.48
N ASN A 276 1.88 16.14 20.27
CA ASN A 276 2.77 15.93 19.14
C ASN A 276 2.80 14.48 18.59
N GLY A 277 1.81 13.65 18.98
CA GLY A 277 1.57 12.36 18.36
C GLY A 277 0.96 12.52 16.95
N TRP A 278 1.26 11.57 16.06
CA TRP A 278 0.63 11.56 14.75
C TRP A 278 -0.61 10.67 14.75
N GLU A 279 -1.73 11.23 14.35
CA GLU A 279 -3.01 10.55 14.18
C GLU A 279 -3.50 10.66 12.73
N TRP A 280 -4.45 9.82 12.39
CA TRP A 280 -5.13 9.84 11.09
C TRP A 280 -6.64 9.96 11.31
N ASP A 281 -7.30 10.76 10.48
CA ASP A 281 -8.73 11.04 10.52
C ASP A 281 -9.63 9.84 10.18
N GLN A 282 -9.04 8.65 9.95
CA GLN A 282 -9.70 7.38 9.58
C GLN A 282 -10.59 7.50 8.33
N ASN A 283 -10.29 8.43 7.45
CA ASN A 283 -11.02 8.60 6.21
C ASN A 283 -10.77 7.41 5.27
N HIS A 284 -11.69 6.46 5.25
CA HIS A 284 -11.62 5.25 4.43
C HIS A 284 -11.42 5.55 2.94
N ARG A 285 -12.00 6.64 2.43
CA ARG A 285 -11.80 7.06 1.03
C ARG A 285 -10.36 7.38 0.70
N THR A 286 -9.57 7.86 1.67
CA THR A 286 -8.14 8.08 1.49
C THR A 286 -7.42 6.75 1.25
N MET A 287 -7.76 5.71 2.02
CA MET A 287 -7.18 4.37 1.81
C MET A 287 -7.63 3.74 0.50
N GLU A 288 -8.89 3.91 0.10
CA GLU A 288 -9.38 3.46 -1.22
C GLU A 288 -8.61 4.09 -2.38
N LYS A 289 -8.32 5.39 -2.31
CA LYS A 289 -7.51 6.10 -3.31
C LYS A 289 -6.07 5.61 -3.36
N LEU A 290 -5.46 5.41 -2.19
CA LEU A 290 -4.11 4.85 -2.11
C LEU A 290 -4.10 3.43 -2.69
N HIS A 291 -5.11 2.63 -2.36
CA HIS A 291 -5.30 1.29 -2.90
C HIS A 291 -5.40 1.34 -4.43
N ALA A 292 -6.31 2.13 -4.99
CA ALA A 292 -6.45 2.28 -6.43
C ALA A 292 -5.12 2.68 -7.10
N LYS A 293 -4.40 3.66 -6.52
CA LYS A 293 -3.09 4.10 -7.04
C LYS A 293 -2.02 3.02 -7.01
N ILE A 294 -2.01 2.16 -5.98
CA ILE A 294 -1.07 1.05 -5.87
C ILE A 294 -1.41 -0.03 -6.90
N PHE A 295 -2.67 -0.45 -6.94
CA PHE A 295 -3.10 -1.60 -7.75
C PHE A 295 -3.31 -1.27 -9.23
N LEU A 296 -3.25 -0.01 -9.62
CA LEU A 296 -3.26 0.38 -11.03
C LEU A 296 -2.07 -0.26 -11.78
N HIS A 297 -0.83 -0.10 -11.22
CA HIS A 297 0.38 -0.56 -11.92
C HIS A 297 1.39 -1.32 -11.06
N ARG A 298 1.39 -1.15 -9.73
CA ARG A 298 2.48 -1.62 -8.84
C ARG A 298 2.07 -2.73 -7.90
N GLY A 299 0.78 -2.98 -7.81
CA GLY A 299 0.21 -3.99 -6.94
C GLY A 299 -0.51 -5.09 -7.71
N VAL A 300 -0.43 -6.29 -7.17
CA VAL A 300 -1.26 -7.43 -7.58
C VAL A 300 -2.02 -7.95 -6.37
N ARG A 301 -3.21 -8.48 -6.60
CA ARG A 301 -4.01 -9.08 -5.56
C ARG A 301 -4.86 -10.20 -6.12
N VAL A 302 -4.72 -11.38 -5.56
CA VAL A 302 -5.60 -12.52 -5.76
C VAL A 302 -6.43 -12.70 -4.50
N ARG A 303 -7.75 -12.70 -4.61
CA ARG A 303 -8.66 -13.00 -3.52
C ARG A 303 -9.08 -14.46 -3.60
N LYS A 304 -9.18 -15.12 -2.45
CA LYS A 304 -9.62 -16.52 -2.38
C LYS A 304 -11.01 -16.74 -2.98
N ASP A 305 -11.92 -15.81 -2.71
CA ASP A 305 -13.29 -15.82 -3.20
C ASP A 305 -13.40 -15.64 -4.72
N SER A 306 -12.37 -15.09 -5.36
CA SER A 306 -12.30 -14.94 -6.81
C SER A 306 -11.69 -16.15 -7.52
N VAL A 307 -11.13 -17.12 -6.78
CA VAL A 307 -10.51 -18.32 -7.32
C VAL A 307 -11.51 -19.48 -7.34
N LYS A 308 -11.86 -19.94 -8.52
CA LYS A 308 -12.78 -21.06 -8.71
C LYS A 308 -12.18 -22.32 -8.06
N ASN A 309 -12.99 -23.04 -7.26
CA ASN A 309 -12.57 -24.24 -6.54
C ASN A 309 -11.37 -24.07 -5.60
N PHE A 310 -11.20 -22.87 -5.01
CA PHE A 310 -10.20 -22.69 -3.96
C PHE A 310 -10.55 -23.58 -2.76
N PRO A 311 -9.57 -24.31 -2.19
CA PRO A 311 -9.84 -25.17 -1.04
C PRO A 311 -10.47 -24.40 0.12
N GLU A 312 -11.52 -24.95 0.72
CA GLU A 312 -12.14 -24.37 1.89
C GLU A 312 -11.17 -24.33 3.08
N THR A 313 -11.19 -23.24 3.82
CA THR A 313 -10.43 -23.14 5.06
C THR A 313 -11.25 -23.78 6.18
N ILE A 314 -10.87 -24.97 6.62
CA ILE A 314 -11.47 -25.61 7.78
C ILE A 314 -10.73 -25.12 9.02
N ILE A 315 -11.46 -24.47 9.93
CA ILE A 315 -10.93 -24.07 11.25
C ILE A 315 -11.46 -25.09 12.24
N SER A 316 -10.58 -25.90 12.82
CA SER A 316 -10.89 -26.77 13.97
C SER A 316 -10.35 -26.10 15.22
N ALA A 317 -11.14 -26.12 16.28
CA ALA A 317 -10.72 -25.69 17.60
C ALA A 317 -10.77 -26.90 18.54
N ASP A 318 -9.62 -27.33 19.03
CA ASP A 318 -9.53 -28.35 20.02
C ASP A 318 -9.41 -27.74 21.41
N LEU A 319 -10.27 -28.15 22.32
CA LEU A 319 -10.16 -27.81 23.73
C LEU A 319 -9.07 -28.69 24.37
N ILE A 320 -7.95 -28.07 24.70
CA ILE A 320 -6.87 -28.74 25.41
C ILE A 320 -7.02 -28.44 26.90
N ASP A 321 -7.18 -29.45 27.72
CA ASP A 321 -7.09 -29.29 29.18
C ASP A 321 -5.64 -29.03 29.58
N CYS A 322 -5.31 -27.75 29.75
CA CYS A 322 -3.97 -27.30 30.12
C CYS A 322 -3.63 -27.54 31.63
N GLY A 323 -4.56 -28.08 32.39
CA GLY A 323 -4.41 -28.30 33.83
C GLY A 323 -4.40 -27.01 34.67
N LEU A 324 -4.59 -27.15 35.96
CA LEU A 324 -4.74 -26.03 36.91
C LEU A 324 -3.56 -25.04 36.94
N LYS A 325 -2.33 -25.50 36.69
CA LYS A 325 -1.14 -24.64 36.71
C LYS A 325 -1.15 -23.62 35.56
N VAL A 326 -1.51 -24.05 34.34
CA VAL A 326 -1.56 -23.16 33.17
C VAL A 326 -2.76 -22.21 33.29
N LYS A 327 -3.90 -22.70 33.77
CA LYS A 327 -5.07 -21.85 34.05
C LYS A 327 -4.72 -20.74 35.02
N LYS A 328 -4.03 -21.03 36.14
CA LYS A 328 -3.60 -20.02 37.11
C LYS A 328 -2.69 -18.94 36.49
N VAL A 329 -1.74 -19.35 35.66
CA VAL A 329 -0.85 -18.42 34.95
C VAL A 329 -1.64 -17.53 34.00
N LEU A 330 -2.61 -18.07 33.26
CA LEU A 330 -3.47 -17.30 32.36
C LEU A 330 -4.37 -16.32 33.13
N ASP A 331 -4.95 -16.76 34.24
CA ASP A 331 -5.76 -15.89 35.12
C ASP A 331 -4.93 -14.75 35.71
N ASP A 332 -3.69 -15.03 36.14
CA ASP A 332 -2.76 -14.03 36.64
C ASP A 332 -2.35 -13.02 35.56
N LEU A 333 -2.12 -13.47 34.33
CA LEU A 333 -1.80 -12.60 33.18
C LEU A 333 -3.00 -11.71 32.81
N LEU A 334 -4.19 -12.27 32.79
CA LEU A 334 -5.42 -11.54 32.52
C LEU A 334 -5.66 -10.44 33.58
N ALA A 335 -5.52 -10.81 34.86
CA ALA A 335 -5.66 -9.87 35.96
C ALA A 335 -4.65 -8.69 35.86
N ARG A 336 -3.39 -8.99 35.49
CA ARG A 336 -2.35 -7.95 35.28
C ARG A 336 -2.69 -7.04 34.09
N SER A 337 -3.22 -7.60 33.00
CA SER A 337 -3.64 -6.84 31.83
C SER A 337 -4.78 -5.87 32.18
N ILE A 338 -5.80 -6.35 32.88
CA ILE A 338 -6.94 -5.55 33.33
C ILE A 338 -6.47 -4.43 34.29
N ALA A 339 -5.57 -4.74 35.23
CA ALA A 339 -5.01 -3.75 36.15
C ALA A 339 -4.16 -2.70 35.45
N SER A 340 -3.45 -3.07 34.38
CA SER A 340 -2.69 -2.15 33.53
C SER A 340 -3.61 -1.17 32.79
N ASP A 341 -4.69 -1.67 32.19
CA ASP A 341 -5.67 -0.85 31.50
C ASP A 341 -6.41 0.10 32.44
N GLN A 342 -6.71 -0.34 33.65
CA GLN A 342 -7.32 0.54 34.67
C GLN A 342 -6.36 1.65 35.13
N ARG A 343 -5.08 1.35 35.31
CA ARG A 343 -4.06 2.38 35.63
C ARG A 343 -3.91 3.41 34.52
N GLN A 344 -3.90 3.00 33.27
CA GLN A 344 -3.84 3.94 32.14
C GLN A 344 -5.08 4.84 32.06
N LYS A 345 -6.28 4.31 32.39
CA LYS A 345 -7.51 5.11 32.45
C LYS A 345 -7.51 6.11 33.61
N THR A 346 -6.95 5.73 34.77
CA THR A 346 -6.86 6.60 35.94
C THR A 346 -5.87 7.75 35.75
N THR A 347 -4.76 7.47 35.06
CA THR A 347 -3.73 8.52 34.74
C THR A 347 -4.22 9.49 33.67
N ARG A 348 -5.17 9.09 32.81
CA ARG A 348 -5.79 9.97 31.81
C ARG A 348 -6.87 10.89 32.39
N ASN A 349 -7.38 10.59 33.57
CA ASN A 349 -8.49 11.33 34.21
C ASN A 349 -8.05 12.18 35.42
N GLN A 350 -6.76 12.44 35.60
CA GLN A 350 -6.32 13.42 36.57
C GLN A 350 -6.16 14.79 35.88
N PRO A 351 -6.80 15.85 36.49
CA PRO A 351 -6.89 17.19 35.88
C PRO A 351 -5.52 17.89 35.79
#